data_1b7b78746430660eb9d919382725635f
#
_entry.id   1b7b78746430660eb9d919382725635f
#
_cell.length_a   1.000
_cell.length_b   1.000
_cell.length_c   1.000
_cell.angle_alpha   90.00
_cell.angle_beta   90.00
_cell.angle_gamma   90.00
#
_symmetry.space_group_name_H-M   'P 1'
#
loop_
_entity.id
_entity.type
_entity.pdbx_description
1 polymer ?
#
loop_
_entity_poly.entity_id
_entity_poly.type
_entity_poly.pdbx_seq_one_letter_code
_entity_poly.pdbx_strand_id
1 'polypeptide(L)'
;MSEKVFVYYIYDSCYSLSYGDYFLVFDYAKGLLEIPESKHIIFFATDKGGNSYTEEILNLSKLKSIAYILNKNVSNLAYQDNIVYLNKDELGMKDLKNLYKKENVYLLGENDFLRLNFGIDDFLVRTLSVDGDRLGFFIEIDSLLIFYGGSMDFNKIYGDRYLDLLDEVEIENPDIIFLPITDLTKESLSYLEEILDVANGQIFFPTRIGSREEKSLEFKKYYKSKTTDIRAIDKANETLEIELNSDD
;
A
#
# COMPACT_ATOMS: atom_id res chain seq x y z
N MET A 1 0.35 0.52 25.64
CA MET A 1 1.64 -0.03 25.14
C MET A 1 1.75 0.48 23.72
N SER A 2 2.83 1.17 23.36
CA SER A 2 3.02 1.60 21.97
C SER A 2 3.08 0.36 21.08
N GLU A 3 2.20 0.30 20.08
CA GLU A 3 2.22 -0.78 19.11
C GLU A 3 3.33 -0.53 18.11
N LYS A 4 4.10 -1.59 17.83
CA LYS A 4 5.25 -1.51 16.94
C LYS A 4 4.88 -1.97 15.55
N VAL A 5 5.26 -1.17 14.57
CA VAL A 5 5.17 -1.51 13.15
C VAL A 5 6.59 -1.78 12.63
N PHE A 6 6.76 -2.89 11.92
CA PHE A 6 8.00 -3.20 11.23
C PHE A 6 7.79 -3.08 9.73
N VAL A 7 8.56 -2.22 9.08
CA VAL A 7 8.53 -2.01 7.63
C VAL A 7 9.82 -2.55 7.04
N TYR A 8 9.70 -3.38 6.01
CA TYR A 8 10.81 -4.01 5.32
C TYR A 8 10.82 -3.51 3.87
N TYR A 9 11.89 -2.86 3.46
CA TYR A 9 12.10 -2.52 2.06
C TYR A 9 12.64 -3.73 1.31
N ILE A 10 11.99 -4.12 0.21
CA ILE A 10 12.38 -5.27 -0.59
C ILE A 10 13.05 -4.82 -1.88
N TYR A 11 12.33 -4.10 -2.72
CA TYR A 11 12.85 -3.58 -3.99
C TYR A 11 11.88 -2.60 -4.64
N ASP A 12 12.35 -1.49 -5.19
CA ASP A 12 11.59 -0.49 -5.97
C ASP A 12 10.41 0.11 -5.20
N SER A 13 9.20 -0.32 -5.49
CA SER A 13 8.00 0.04 -4.72
C SER A 13 7.60 -1.05 -3.74
N CYS A 14 8.29 -2.19 -3.75
CA CYS A 14 7.93 -3.33 -2.91
C CYS A 14 8.38 -3.15 -1.47
N TYR A 15 7.40 -3.13 -0.59
CA TYR A 15 7.58 -3.18 0.85
C TYR A 15 6.78 -4.32 1.45
N SER A 16 7.21 -4.82 2.60
CA SER A 16 6.31 -5.54 3.49
C SER A 16 6.21 -4.83 4.83
N LEU A 17 5.07 -4.97 5.49
CA LEU A 17 4.77 -4.35 6.76
C LEU A 17 4.19 -5.39 7.71
N SER A 18 4.71 -5.44 8.93
CA SER A 18 4.23 -6.32 9.98
C SER A 18 3.63 -5.48 11.12
N TYR A 19 2.35 -5.72 11.42
CA TYR A 19 1.61 -5.07 12.50
C TYR A 19 0.64 -6.06 13.13
N GLY A 20 0.65 -6.20 14.44
CA GLY A 20 -0.18 -7.20 15.13
C GLY A 20 -0.06 -8.59 14.49
N ASP A 21 -1.19 -9.18 14.16
CA ASP A 21 -1.28 -10.49 13.50
C ASP A 21 -1.19 -10.43 11.96
N TYR A 22 -0.94 -9.25 11.39
CA TYR A 22 -0.93 -9.01 9.95
C TYR A 22 0.48 -8.88 9.39
N PHE A 23 0.62 -9.36 8.15
CA PHE A 23 1.81 -9.15 7.32
C PHE A 23 1.37 -8.75 5.92
N LEU A 24 1.52 -7.49 5.61
CA LEU A 24 1.15 -6.89 4.33
C LEU A 24 2.34 -6.92 3.39
N VAL A 25 2.11 -7.21 2.12
CA VAL A 25 3.13 -7.18 1.08
C VAL A 25 2.62 -6.35 -0.09
N PHE A 26 3.32 -5.30 -0.42
CA PHE A 26 2.94 -4.32 -1.42
C PHE A 26 3.77 -4.45 -2.68
N ASP A 27 3.11 -4.48 -3.85
CA ASP A 27 3.73 -4.43 -5.17
C ASP A 27 4.91 -5.41 -5.34
N TYR A 28 4.72 -6.66 -4.94
CA TYR A 28 5.78 -7.66 -5.04
C TYR A 28 5.93 -8.17 -6.48
N ALA A 29 7.08 -7.89 -7.07
CA ALA A 29 7.49 -8.42 -8.36
C ALA A 29 8.75 -9.28 -8.26
N LYS A 30 9.66 -8.93 -7.36
CA LYS A 30 10.94 -9.64 -7.15
C LYS A 30 11.60 -9.20 -5.84
N GLY A 31 12.63 -9.92 -5.45
CA GLY A 31 13.42 -9.64 -4.26
C GLY A 31 13.29 -10.72 -3.20
N LEU A 32 14.03 -10.57 -2.12
CA LEU A 32 13.96 -11.49 -1.00
C LEU A 32 12.73 -11.13 -0.15
N LEU A 33 11.79 -12.07 -0.03
CA LEU A 33 10.60 -11.93 0.81
C LEU A 33 10.56 -13.09 1.81
N GLU A 34 10.71 -12.77 3.07
CA GLU A 34 10.55 -13.71 4.16
C GLU A 34 9.14 -13.57 4.74
N ILE A 35 8.35 -14.63 4.61
CA ILE A 35 6.94 -14.63 5.01
C ILE A 35 6.78 -15.35 6.35
N PRO A 36 6.25 -14.69 7.39
CA PRO A 36 5.97 -15.31 8.67
C PRO A 36 4.74 -16.23 8.58
N GLU A 37 4.88 -17.53 8.85
CA GLU A 37 3.79 -18.51 8.76
C GLU A 37 2.66 -18.30 9.79
N SER A 38 2.93 -17.57 10.86
CA SER A 38 1.99 -17.35 11.96
C SER A 38 1.00 -16.22 11.74
N LYS A 39 1.22 -15.37 10.74
CA LYS A 39 0.43 -14.16 10.48
C LYS A 39 -0.60 -14.33 9.36
N HIS A 40 -1.54 -13.41 9.30
CA HIS A 40 -2.41 -13.19 8.14
C HIS A 40 -1.62 -12.46 7.05
N ILE A 41 -1.41 -13.13 5.93
CA ILE A 41 -0.60 -12.59 4.83
C ILE A 41 -1.53 -11.96 3.80
N ILE A 42 -1.27 -10.71 3.44
CA ILE A 42 -2.10 -9.98 2.48
C ILE A 42 -1.21 -9.32 1.44
N PHE A 43 -1.37 -9.73 0.19
CA PHE A 43 -0.68 -9.13 -0.95
C PHE A 43 -1.53 -8.05 -1.59
N PHE A 44 -0.89 -6.92 -1.90
CA PHE A 44 -1.48 -5.82 -2.64
C PHE A 44 -0.73 -5.62 -3.95
N ALA A 45 -1.45 -5.33 -5.04
CA ALA A 45 -0.87 -4.89 -6.30
C ALA A 45 -1.62 -3.69 -6.86
N THR A 46 -0.90 -2.57 -7.02
CA THR A 46 -1.44 -1.31 -7.53
C THR A 46 -1.65 -1.32 -9.04
N ASP A 47 -0.91 -2.17 -9.77
CA ASP A 47 -0.95 -2.30 -11.22
C ASP A 47 -0.58 -3.74 -11.64
N LYS A 48 -0.91 -4.09 -12.88
CA LYS A 48 -0.48 -5.32 -13.55
C LYS A 48 0.97 -5.31 -14.05
N GLY A 49 1.61 -4.15 -13.98
CA GLY A 49 2.95 -3.92 -14.57
C GLY A 49 4.07 -4.64 -13.85
N GLY A 50 5.17 -4.89 -14.57
CA GLY A 50 6.29 -5.74 -14.17
C GLY A 50 7.08 -5.38 -12.91
N ASN A 51 6.78 -4.26 -12.25
CA ASN A 51 7.37 -3.89 -10.96
C ASN A 51 6.37 -3.93 -9.79
N SER A 52 5.08 -4.18 -10.07
CA SER A 52 4.02 -4.17 -9.05
C SER A 52 3.38 -5.54 -8.83
N TYR A 53 3.63 -6.50 -9.73
CA TYR A 53 2.96 -7.79 -9.65
C TYR A 53 3.76 -8.90 -10.33
N THR A 54 3.71 -10.10 -9.74
CA THR A 54 4.10 -11.37 -10.36
C THR A 54 3.09 -12.46 -10.02
N GLU A 55 2.76 -13.31 -10.98
CA GLU A 55 1.84 -14.45 -10.76
C GLU A 55 2.41 -15.49 -9.78
N GLU A 56 3.71 -15.46 -9.52
CA GLU A 56 4.37 -16.39 -8.59
C GLU A 56 3.80 -16.31 -7.18
N ILE A 57 3.29 -15.13 -6.76
CA ILE A 57 2.66 -14.96 -5.44
C ILE A 57 1.43 -15.85 -5.25
N LEU A 58 0.71 -16.19 -6.32
CA LEU A 58 -0.48 -17.04 -6.27
C LEU A 58 -0.16 -18.51 -5.99
N ASN A 59 1.11 -18.90 -6.13
CA ASN A 59 1.56 -20.27 -5.88
C ASN A 59 1.95 -20.55 -4.42
N LEU A 60 1.76 -19.58 -3.52
CA LEU A 60 2.09 -19.69 -2.10
C LEU A 60 1.03 -20.51 -1.31
N SER A 61 0.59 -21.63 -1.84
CA SER A 61 -0.52 -22.45 -1.34
C SER A 61 -0.31 -23.11 0.03
N LYS A 62 0.87 -22.99 0.63
CA LYS A 62 1.19 -23.60 1.93
C LYS A 62 0.84 -22.72 3.13
N LEU A 63 0.49 -21.46 2.91
CA LEU A 63 0.17 -20.51 3.97
C LEU A 63 -1.27 -20.70 4.44
N LYS A 64 -1.46 -20.76 5.76
CA LYS A 64 -2.77 -21.01 6.37
C LYS A 64 -3.77 -19.86 6.21
N SER A 65 -3.27 -18.65 6.03
CA SER A 65 -4.07 -17.44 5.95
C SER A 65 -3.41 -16.48 4.96
N ILE A 66 -3.94 -16.42 3.75
CA ILE A 66 -3.43 -15.59 2.68
C ILE A 66 -4.58 -14.96 1.90
N ALA A 67 -4.47 -13.67 1.58
CA ALA A 67 -5.38 -12.95 0.70
C ALA A 67 -4.58 -12.14 -0.33
N TYR A 68 -5.19 -11.89 -1.48
CA TYR A 68 -4.64 -11.10 -2.56
C TYR A 68 -5.63 -10.00 -2.93
N ILE A 69 -5.24 -8.76 -2.76
CA ILE A 69 -6.03 -7.57 -3.08
C ILE A 69 -5.34 -6.89 -4.25
N LEU A 70 -5.89 -7.07 -5.43
CA LEU A 70 -5.22 -6.74 -6.67
C LEU A 70 -6.05 -5.77 -7.48
N ASN A 71 -5.38 -4.89 -8.23
CA ASN A 71 -6.03 -4.09 -9.25
C ASN A 71 -6.73 -5.01 -10.27
N LYS A 72 -7.99 -4.74 -10.59
CA LYS A 72 -8.79 -5.51 -11.57
C LYS A 72 -8.15 -5.61 -12.96
N ASN A 73 -7.19 -4.73 -13.26
CA ASN A 73 -6.44 -4.75 -14.52
C ASN A 73 -5.37 -5.86 -14.59
N VAL A 74 -5.21 -6.67 -13.54
CA VAL A 74 -4.37 -7.87 -13.55
C VAL A 74 -5.05 -8.94 -14.42
N SER A 75 -4.83 -8.89 -15.72
CA SER A 75 -5.68 -9.44 -16.77
C SER A 75 -5.77 -10.96 -16.83
N ASN A 76 -4.79 -11.70 -16.29
CA ASN A 76 -4.75 -13.15 -16.43
C ASN A 76 -5.59 -13.90 -15.37
N LEU A 77 -6.06 -13.19 -14.35
CA LEU A 77 -6.86 -13.77 -13.27
C LEU A 77 -8.35 -13.92 -13.62
N ALA A 78 -8.83 -13.25 -14.67
CA ALA A 78 -10.25 -13.20 -15.05
C ALA A 78 -10.88 -14.58 -15.37
N TYR A 79 -10.08 -15.63 -15.46
CA TYR A 79 -10.53 -16.98 -15.82
C TYR A 79 -10.30 -18.03 -14.72
N GLN A 80 -9.98 -17.60 -13.51
CA GLN A 80 -9.79 -18.52 -12.38
C GLN A 80 -11.07 -18.60 -11.54
N ASP A 81 -11.47 -19.82 -11.18
CA ASP A 81 -12.73 -20.07 -10.46
C ASP A 81 -12.78 -19.49 -9.05
N ASN A 82 -11.66 -19.01 -8.53
CA ASN A 82 -11.55 -18.46 -7.17
C ASN A 82 -11.39 -16.94 -7.13
N ILE A 83 -11.72 -16.23 -8.22
CA ILE A 83 -11.66 -14.78 -8.29
C ILE A 83 -12.99 -14.17 -7.92
N VAL A 84 -12.99 -13.24 -7.00
CA VAL A 84 -14.15 -12.44 -6.60
C VAL A 84 -14.00 -11.02 -7.09
N TYR A 85 -14.95 -10.57 -7.91
CA TYR A 85 -15.10 -9.17 -8.26
C TYR A 85 -15.94 -8.50 -7.20
N LEU A 86 -15.37 -7.48 -6.57
CA LEU A 86 -16.06 -6.66 -5.60
C LEU A 86 -16.23 -5.25 -6.17
N ASN A 87 -17.44 -4.75 -6.11
CA ASN A 87 -17.75 -3.38 -6.47
C ASN A 87 -18.50 -2.68 -5.33
N LYS A 88 -18.53 -1.36 -5.37
CA LYS A 88 -19.09 -0.52 -4.32
C LYS A 88 -20.53 -0.87 -3.93
N ASP A 89 -21.33 -1.33 -4.88
CA ASP A 89 -22.74 -1.64 -4.67
C ASP A 89 -22.95 -3.01 -4.00
N GLU A 90 -21.98 -3.92 -4.15
CA GLU A 90 -22.03 -5.28 -3.63
C GLU A 90 -21.40 -5.41 -2.23
N LEU A 91 -20.55 -4.46 -1.83
CA LEU A 91 -19.79 -4.49 -0.60
C LEU A 91 -20.58 -4.11 0.65
N GLY A 92 -21.81 -3.65 0.50
CA GLY A 92 -22.65 -3.31 1.63
C GLY A 92 -22.79 -4.47 2.63
N MET A 93 -21.91 -4.53 3.65
CA MET A 93 -21.99 -5.39 4.83
C MET A 93 -22.01 -6.92 4.62
N LYS A 94 -21.40 -7.45 3.59
CA LYS A 94 -21.21 -8.90 3.52
C LYS A 94 -20.09 -9.31 4.47
N ASP A 95 -20.42 -10.17 5.43
CA ASP A 95 -19.41 -10.88 6.21
C ASP A 95 -18.61 -11.82 5.29
N LEU A 96 -17.41 -11.39 4.90
CA LEU A 96 -16.55 -12.10 3.98
C LEU A 96 -15.80 -13.28 4.62
N LYS A 97 -16.04 -13.56 5.87
CA LYS A 97 -15.40 -14.64 6.63
C LYS A 97 -15.47 -16.01 5.95
N ASN A 98 -16.54 -16.27 5.22
CA ASN A 98 -16.72 -17.52 4.48
C ASN A 98 -16.10 -17.50 3.08
N LEU A 99 -15.98 -16.32 2.46
CA LEU A 99 -15.31 -16.14 1.16
C LEU A 99 -13.80 -16.27 1.32
N TYR A 100 -13.24 -15.70 2.37
CA TYR A 100 -11.83 -15.74 2.68
C TYR A 100 -11.23 -17.16 2.74
N LYS A 101 -11.98 -18.16 3.17
CA LYS A 101 -11.51 -19.55 3.27
C LYS A 101 -11.50 -20.32 1.94
N LYS A 102 -12.23 -19.85 0.94
CA LYS A 102 -12.42 -20.53 -0.34
C LYS A 102 -11.86 -19.74 -1.51
N GLU A 103 -12.01 -18.44 -1.47
CA GLU A 103 -11.71 -17.51 -2.54
C GLU A 103 -10.95 -16.34 -1.89
N ASN A 104 -9.68 -16.27 -2.14
CA ASN A 104 -8.77 -15.35 -1.46
C ASN A 104 -8.19 -14.28 -2.39
N VAL A 105 -8.74 -14.15 -3.59
CA VAL A 105 -8.33 -13.14 -4.58
C VAL A 105 -9.46 -12.15 -4.78
N TYR A 106 -9.18 -10.88 -4.51
CA TYR A 106 -10.11 -9.76 -4.62
C TYR A 106 -9.59 -8.80 -5.68
N LEU A 107 -10.35 -8.59 -6.74
CA LEU A 107 -10.03 -7.65 -7.80
C LEU A 107 -10.79 -6.35 -7.57
N LEU A 108 -10.06 -5.29 -7.24
CA LEU A 108 -10.62 -3.99 -6.96
C LEU A 108 -10.42 -3.02 -8.12
N GLY A 109 -11.39 -2.14 -8.32
CA GLY A 109 -11.34 -1.00 -9.21
C GLY A 109 -11.21 0.31 -8.45
N GLU A 110 -11.46 1.41 -9.13
CA GLU A 110 -11.49 2.75 -8.56
C GLU A 110 -12.67 2.92 -7.59
N ASN A 111 -12.42 3.53 -6.44
CA ASN A 111 -13.40 3.80 -5.40
C ASN A 111 -14.13 2.54 -4.85
N ASP A 112 -13.51 1.37 -4.98
CA ASP A 112 -14.01 0.17 -4.35
C ASP A 112 -13.66 0.16 -2.86
N PHE A 113 -14.50 -0.52 -2.10
CA PHE A 113 -14.33 -0.73 -0.66
C PHE A 113 -14.40 -2.23 -0.35
N LEU A 114 -13.44 -2.73 0.42
CA LEU A 114 -13.36 -4.12 0.86
C LEU A 114 -13.22 -4.17 2.38
N ARG A 115 -14.07 -4.96 3.04
CA ARG A 115 -13.92 -5.29 4.45
C ARG A 115 -13.64 -6.77 4.59
N LEU A 116 -12.52 -7.12 5.21
CA LEU A 116 -12.15 -8.47 5.57
C LEU A 116 -12.25 -8.62 7.09
N ASN A 117 -12.71 -9.79 7.53
CA ASN A 117 -12.78 -10.11 8.95
C ASN A 117 -11.90 -11.31 9.24
N PHE A 118 -10.82 -11.09 9.98
CA PHE A 118 -9.86 -12.11 10.39
C PHE A 118 -10.10 -12.65 11.80
N GLY A 119 -11.22 -12.31 12.40
CA GLY A 119 -11.58 -12.75 13.75
C GLY A 119 -12.21 -11.61 14.55
N ILE A 120 -11.41 -10.92 15.37
CA ILE A 120 -11.87 -9.80 16.21
C ILE A 120 -11.71 -8.48 15.46
N ASP A 121 -10.65 -8.37 14.67
CA ASP A 121 -10.24 -7.12 14.05
C ASP A 121 -10.90 -6.90 12.69
N ASP A 122 -11.29 -5.67 12.43
CA ASP A 122 -11.73 -5.22 11.12
C ASP A 122 -10.51 -4.80 10.28
N PHE A 123 -10.44 -5.34 9.08
CA PHE A 123 -9.45 -4.98 8.08
C PHE A 123 -10.19 -4.32 6.92
N LEU A 124 -9.98 -3.02 6.75
CA LEU A 124 -10.66 -2.24 5.73
C LEU A 124 -9.69 -1.81 4.63
N VAL A 125 -10.15 -1.88 3.39
CA VAL A 125 -9.39 -1.37 2.24
C VAL A 125 -10.30 -0.51 1.40
N ARG A 126 -9.85 0.68 1.08
CA ARG A 126 -10.47 1.58 0.12
C ARG A 126 -9.48 1.89 -0.98
N THR A 127 -9.95 1.94 -2.20
CA THR A 127 -9.13 2.22 -3.38
C THR A 127 -9.40 3.62 -3.92
N LEU A 128 -8.34 4.23 -4.44
CA LEU A 128 -8.38 5.49 -5.15
C LEU A 128 -7.69 5.32 -6.50
N SER A 129 -8.25 5.87 -7.58
CA SER A 129 -7.53 5.97 -8.85
C SER A 129 -6.49 7.08 -8.76
N VAL A 130 -5.22 6.75 -9.00
CA VAL A 130 -4.15 7.73 -8.82
C VAL A 130 -3.64 8.30 -10.14
N ASP A 131 -3.37 7.48 -11.16
CA ASP A 131 -2.83 7.95 -12.44
C ASP A 131 -3.39 7.23 -13.68
N GLY A 132 -4.69 6.97 -13.67
CA GLY A 132 -5.42 6.26 -14.73
C GLY A 132 -5.73 4.82 -14.33
N ASP A 133 -4.90 3.85 -14.74
CA ASP A 133 -5.17 2.43 -14.44
C ASP A 133 -4.61 1.95 -13.10
N ARG A 134 -3.78 2.75 -12.43
CA ARG A 134 -3.19 2.39 -11.13
C ARG A 134 -4.08 2.79 -9.97
N LEU A 135 -4.04 1.95 -8.94
CA LEU A 135 -4.78 2.19 -7.71
C LEU A 135 -3.82 2.59 -6.58
N GLY A 136 -4.26 3.55 -5.75
CA GLY A 136 -3.78 3.69 -4.39
C GLY A 136 -4.69 2.93 -3.44
N PHE A 137 -4.15 2.50 -2.31
CA PHE A 137 -4.88 1.80 -1.25
C PHE A 137 -4.81 2.59 0.06
N PHE A 138 -5.96 2.93 0.61
CA PHE A 138 -6.10 3.25 2.02
C PHE A 138 -6.43 1.95 2.76
N ILE A 139 -5.64 1.63 3.78
CA ILE A 139 -5.74 0.36 4.52
C ILE A 139 -5.83 0.70 5.99
N GLU A 140 -6.92 0.32 6.62
CA GLU A 140 -7.16 0.49 8.05
C GLU A 140 -7.11 -0.87 8.75
N ILE A 141 -6.29 -0.95 9.79
CA ILE A 141 -6.14 -2.13 10.64
C ILE A 141 -6.16 -1.62 12.09
N ASP A 142 -7.21 -1.89 12.82
CA ASP A 142 -7.43 -1.32 14.16
C ASP A 142 -7.34 0.20 14.14
N SER A 143 -6.30 0.76 14.76
CA SER A 143 -6.03 2.20 14.78
C SER A 143 -4.96 2.66 13.79
N LEU A 144 -4.38 1.74 13.01
CA LEU A 144 -3.34 2.06 12.02
C LEU A 144 -3.96 2.32 10.66
N LEU A 145 -3.77 3.51 10.11
CA LEU A 145 -4.17 3.86 8.76
C LEU A 145 -2.95 4.04 7.85
N ILE A 146 -2.92 3.31 6.74
CA ILE A 146 -1.84 3.33 5.77
C ILE A 146 -2.36 3.84 4.44
N PHE A 147 -1.66 4.78 3.81
CA PHE A 147 -1.84 5.10 2.40
C PHE A 147 -0.68 4.55 1.58
N TYR A 148 -1.00 3.64 0.66
CA TYR A 148 -0.04 3.07 -0.26
C TYR A 148 -0.36 3.48 -1.70
N GLY A 149 0.37 4.46 -2.24
CA GLY A 149 0.25 4.92 -3.63
C GLY A 149 1.15 4.15 -4.61
N GLY A 150 1.99 3.26 -4.08
CA GLY A 150 2.79 2.32 -4.85
C GLY A 150 3.67 2.95 -5.92
N SER A 151 3.49 2.49 -7.15
CA SER A 151 4.23 2.93 -8.32
C SER A 151 3.53 4.01 -9.14
N MET A 152 2.64 4.80 -8.54
CA MET A 152 1.94 5.89 -9.23
C MET A 152 2.92 6.82 -9.98
N ASP A 153 2.44 7.45 -11.02
CA ASP A 153 3.22 8.41 -11.81
C ASP A 153 2.68 9.83 -11.61
N PHE A 154 3.31 10.57 -10.71
CA PHE A 154 2.91 11.96 -10.43
C PHE A 154 2.89 12.87 -11.66
N ASN A 155 3.65 12.54 -12.73
CA ASN A 155 3.61 13.32 -13.96
C ASN A 155 2.30 13.12 -14.76
N LYS A 156 1.47 12.15 -14.36
CA LYS A 156 0.15 11.89 -14.94
C LYS A 156 -1.01 12.31 -14.05
N ILE A 157 -0.71 12.76 -12.83
CA ILE A 157 -1.70 13.24 -11.88
C ILE A 157 -1.80 14.75 -12.03
N TYR A 158 -2.96 15.25 -12.47
CA TYR A 158 -3.22 16.67 -12.64
C TYR A 158 -4.71 17.00 -12.57
N GLY A 159 -5.02 18.28 -12.36
CA GLY A 159 -6.39 18.77 -12.25
C GLY A 159 -7.18 18.14 -11.12
N ASP A 160 -8.42 17.76 -11.39
CA ASP A 160 -9.34 17.23 -10.39
C ASP A 160 -8.79 15.97 -9.67
N ARG A 161 -8.08 15.10 -10.38
CA ARG A 161 -7.47 13.90 -9.76
C ARG A 161 -6.42 14.23 -8.71
N TYR A 162 -5.65 15.27 -8.95
CA TYR A 162 -4.68 15.74 -7.95
C TYR A 162 -5.41 16.30 -6.72
N LEU A 163 -6.44 17.11 -6.94
CA LEU A 163 -7.24 17.67 -5.86
C LEU A 163 -7.94 16.58 -5.06
N ASP A 164 -8.54 15.60 -5.74
CA ASP A 164 -9.17 14.45 -5.08
C ASP A 164 -8.15 13.68 -4.21
N LEU A 165 -6.93 13.45 -4.71
CA LEU A 165 -5.88 12.78 -3.93
C LEU A 165 -5.45 13.60 -2.71
N LEU A 166 -5.30 14.91 -2.89
CA LEU A 166 -4.92 15.82 -1.81
C LEU A 166 -5.99 15.86 -0.71
N ASP A 167 -7.24 16.05 -1.11
CA ASP A 167 -8.39 16.08 -0.20
C ASP A 167 -8.53 14.75 0.56
N GLU A 168 -8.37 13.61 -0.12
CA GLU A 168 -8.46 12.30 0.51
C GLU A 168 -7.34 12.06 1.53
N VAL A 169 -6.11 12.48 1.23
CA VAL A 169 -4.99 12.35 2.18
C VAL A 169 -5.18 13.28 3.37
N GLU A 170 -5.69 14.51 3.16
CA GLU A 170 -5.99 15.46 4.24
C GLU A 170 -7.11 14.95 5.15
N ILE A 171 -8.20 14.44 4.58
CA ILE A 171 -9.37 13.95 5.32
C ILE A 171 -9.04 12.68 6.12
N GLU A 172 -8.40 11.72 5.47
CA GLU A 172 -8.09 10.43 6.09
C GLU A 172 -6.92 10.50 7.05
N ASN A 173 -5.98 11.42 6.81
CA ASN A 173 -4.80 11.66 7.64
C ASN A 173 -4.05 10.36 8.02
N PRO A 174 -3.51 9.59 7.05
CA PRO A 174 -2.91 8.29 7.28
C PRO A 174 -1.65 8.35 8.13
N ASP A 175 -1.42 7.38 9.00
CA ASP A 175 -0.22 7.29 9.87
C ASP A 175 1.05 7.00 9.08
N ILE A 176 0.92 6.20 8.02
CA ILE A 176 2.04 5.79 7.17
C ILE A 176 1.68 6.03 5.71
N ILE A 177 2.59 6.68 4.98
CA ILE A 177 2.42 7.02 3.57
C ILE A 177 3.56 6.43 2.74
N PHE A 178 3.23 5.77 1.64
CA PHE A 178 4.16 5.25 0.65
C PHE A 178 3.91 5.90 -0.71
N LEU A 179 4.83 6.77 -1.17
CA LEU A 179 4.71 7.47 -2.45
C LEU A 179 6.03 7.51 -3.23
N PRO A 180 5.97 7.58 -4.58
CA PRO A 180 7.16 7.62 -5.42
C PRO A 180 7.87 8.97 -5.33
N ILE A 181 9.21 8.91 -5.32
CA ILE A 181 10.09 10.09 -5.28
C ILE A 181 10.97 10.24 -6.51
N THR A 182 10.90 9.32 -7.46
CA THR A 182 11.80 9.33 -8.64
C THR A 182 11.07 9.78 -9.90
N ASP A 183 11.88 10.31 -10.83
CA ASP A 183 11.41 10.76 -12.15
C ASP A 183 10.38 11.91 -12.09
N LEU A 184 10.42 12.72 -11.02
CA LEU A 184 9.52 13.84 -10.80
C LEU A 184 9.95 15.07 -11.62
N THR A 185 8.99 15.73 -12.27
CA THR A 185 9.15 17.10 -12.75
C THR A 185 9.13 18.09 -11.59
N LYS A 186 9.38 19.37 -11.85
CA LYS A 186 9.23 20.40 -10.80
C LYS A 186 7.78 20.51 -10.29
N GLU A 187 6.82 20.36 -11.18
CA GLU A 187 5.39 20.42 -10.86
C GLU A 187 4.98 19.19 -10.01
N SER A 188 5.31 17.99 -10.47
CA SER A 188 4.99 16.77 -9.72
C SER A 188 5.73 16.67 -8.37
N LEU A 189 6.92 17.27 -8.26
CA LEU A 189 7.60 17.41 -6.97
C LEU A 189 6.81 18.33 -6.03
N SER A 190 6.28 19.47 -6.54
CA SER A 190 5.47 20.36 -5.70
C SER A 190 4.17 19.70 -5.24
N TYR A 191 3.57 18.83 -6.06
CA TYR A 191 2.40 18.04 -5.66
C TYR A 191 2.72 17.06 -4.53
N LEU A 192 3.85 16.36 -4.64
CA LEU A 192 4.30 15.48 -3.56
C LEU A 192 4.56 16.26 -2.26
N GLU A 193 5.22 17.42 -2.35
CA GLU A 193 5.49 18.27 -1.19
C GLU A 193 4.19 18.72 -0.52
N GLU A 194 3.19 19.14 -1.29
CA GLU A 194 1.90 19.57 -0.78
C GLU A 194 1.14 18.41 -0.10
N ILE A 195 1.15 17.20 -0.70
CA ILE A 195 0.58 16.02 -0.06
C ILE A 195 1.26 15.71 1.28
N LEU A 196 2.59 15.80 1.35
CA LEU A 196 3.32 15.58 2.59
C LEU A 196 3.10 16.67 3.64
N ASP A 197 2.79 17.89 3.21
CA ASP A 197 2.49 19.00 4.11
C ASP A 197 1.08 18.87 4.73
N VAL A 198 0.09 18.42 3.97
CA VAL A 198 -1.28 18.19 4.49
C VAL A 198 -1.37 16.92 5.36
N ALA A 199 -0.54 15.94 5.09
CA ALA A 199 -0.47 14.69 5.86
C ALA A 199 0.14 14.82 7.26
N ASN A 200 0.28 15.95 7.77
CA ASN A 200 0.73 16.48 9.07
C ASN A 200 1.14 15.45 10.15
N GLY A 201 2.43 15.25 10.32
CA GLY A 201 2.98 14.42 11.41
C GLY A 201 3.16 12.95 11.09
N GLN A 202 2.97 12.57 9.85
CA GLN A 202 2.98 11.19 9.40
C GLN A 202 4.37 10.66 9.08
N ILE A 203 4.45 9.34 8.91
CA ILE A 203 5.67 8.65 8.51
C ILE A 203 5.62 8.37 7.01
N PHE A 204 6.63 8.83 6.30
CA PHE A 204 6.72 8.71 4.85
C PHE A 204 7.83 7.75 4.43
N PHE A 205 7.48 6.80 3.57
CA PHE A 205 8.38 5.88 2.91
C PHE A 205 8.42 6.14 1.40
N PRO A 206 9.61 6.36 0.82
CA PRO A 206 9.76 6.58 -0.61
C PRO A 206 9.59 5.29 -1.42
N THR A 207 8.85 5.34 -2.53
CA THR A 207 8.72 4.24 -3.49
C THR A 207 9.35 4.57 -4.84
N ARG A 208 9.41 3.61 -5.77
CA ARG A 208 10.03 3.69 -7.10
C ARG A 208 11.51 4.02 -7.09
N ILE A 209 12.21 3.63 -6.05
CA ILE A 209 13.66 3.91 -5.95
C ILE A 209 14.53 2.87 -6.67
N GLY A 210 14.02 1.67 -6.95
CA GLY A 210 14.75 0.59 -7.63
C GLY A 210 16.01 0.20 -6.86
N SER A 211 17.17 0.24 -7.53
CA SER A 211 18.49 0.08 -6.91
C SER A 211 19.21 1.43 -6.75
N ARG A 212 18.44 2.48 -6.49
CA ARG A 212 18.93 3.87 -6.35
C ARG A 212 18.59 4.40 -4.96
N GLU A 213 18.99 3.65 -3.93
CA GLU A 213 18.73 4.00 -2.53
C GLU A 213 19.26 5.39 -2.17
N GLU A 214 20.34 5.83 -2.84
CA GLU A 214 20.87 7.18 -2.70
C GLU A 214 19.82 8.28 -2.99
N LYS A 215 18.84 8.02 -3.88
CA LYS A 215 17.74 8.95 -4.16
C LYS A 215 16.85 9.19 -2.95
N SER A 216 16.63 8.16 -2.16
CA SER A 216 15.89 8.25 -0.91
C SER A 216 16.60 9.16 0.10
N LEU A 217 17.93 9.00 0.23
CA LEU A 217 18.75 9.83 1.09
C LEU A 217 18.84 11.29 0.59
N GLU A 218 18.95 11.49 -0.74
CA GLU A 218 18.91 12.83 -1.35
C GLU A 218 17.58 13.52 -1.08
N PHE A 219 16.46 12.82 -1.26
CA PHE A 219 15.12 13.35 -1.01
C PHE A 219 14.97 13.78 0.46
N LYS A 220 15.36 12.93 1.41
CA LYS A 220 15.33 13.27 2.84
C LYS A 220 16.18 14.53 3.18
N LYS A 221 17.31 14.72 2.49
CA LYS A 221 18.14 15.93 2.68
C LYS A 221 17.51 17.18 2.07
N TYR A 222 16.83 17.02 0.96
CA TYR A 222 16.15 18.11 0.24
C TYR A 222 14.88 18.53 0.97
N TYR A 223 13.99 17.58 1.21
CA TYR A 223 12.71 17.81 1.84
C TYR A 223 12.84 17.83 3.37
N LYS A 224 12.74 19.03 3.93
CA LYS A 224 12.79 19.24 5.37
C LYS A 224 11.39 19.56 5.90
N SER A 225 10.51 18.57 5.87
CA SER A 225 9.23 18.71 6.56
C SER A 225 9.46 19.00 8.04
N LYS A 226 8.59 19.84 8.61
CA LYS A 226 8.58 20.10 10.05
C LYS A 226 7.76 19.05 10.81
N THR A 227 6.91 18.34 10.11
CA THR A 227 5.88 17.47 10.67
C THR A 227 6.00 16.03 10.21
N THR A 228 6.35 15.79 8.94
CA THR A 228 6.46 14.45 8.37
C THR A 228 7.84 13.84 8.62
N ASP A 229 7.88 12.62 9.18
CA ASP A 229 9.12 11.86 9.38
C ASP A 229 9.45 11.06 8.11
N ILE A 230 10.45 11.52 7.35
CA ILE A 230 10.90 10.87 6.13
C ILE A 230 11.85 9.72 6.47
N ARG A 231 11.42 8.49 6.23
CA ARG A 231 12.18 7.25 6.39
C ARG A 231 12.94 6.94 5.10
N ALA A 232 14.15 7.47 4.99
CA ALA A 232 15.01 7.15 3.86
C ALA A 232 15.47 5.69 3.92
N ILE A 233 15.58 5.07 2.76
CA ILE A 233 16.11 3.73 2.58
C ILE A 233 17.59 3.81 2.26
N ASP A 234 18.41 3.14 3.04
CA ASP A 234 19.87 3.14 2.91
C ASP A 234 20.37 1.93 2.08
N LYS A 235 19.67 0.81 2.20
CA LYS A 235 20.04 -0.43 1.51
C LYS A 235 18.85 -1.34 1.23
N ALA A 236 18.98 -2.22 0.25
CA ALA A 236 18.02 -3.29 0.01
C ALA A 236 17.88 -4.22 1.25
N ASN A 237 16.68 -4.75 1.45
CA ASN A 237 16.30 -5.59 2.58
C ASN A 237 16.50 -4.92 3.97
N GLU A 238 16.37 -3.59 3.99
CA GLU A 238 16.40 -2.84 5.25
C GLU A 238 15.11 -3.05 6.03
N THR A 239 15.25 -3.20 7.36
CA THR A 239 14.12 -3.24 8.28
C THR A 239 14.10 -1.97 9.10
N LEU A 240 12.94 -1.33 9.16
CA LEU A 240 12.70 -0.10 9.90
C LEU A 240 11.61 -0.36 10.95
N GLU A 241 11.93 -0.12 12.21
CA GLU A 241 10.97 -0.18 13.30
C GLU A 241 10.35 1.19 13.53
N ILE A 242 9.04 1.21 13.70
CA ILE A 242 8.23 2.41 13.93
C ILE A 242 7.46 2.22 15.22
N GLU A 243 7.50 3.21 16.07
CA GLU A 243 6.61 3.33 17.22
C GLU A 243 5.49 4.32 16.85
N LEU A 244 4.26 3.83 16.81
CA LEU A 244 3.10 4.70 16.63
C LEU A 244 2.86 5.45 17.95
N ASN A 245 2.72 6.77 17.85
CA ASN A 245 2.29 7.55 18.99
C ASN A 245 0.81 7.20 19.25
N SER A 246 0.53 6.53 20.35
CA SER A 246 -0.84 6.47 20.83
C SER A 246 -1.23 7.87 21.27
N ASP A 247 -2.15 8.49 20.55
CA ASP A 247 -2.83 9.67 21.06
C ASP A 247 -3.50 9.31 22.38
N ASP A 248 -3.02 9.90 23.48
CA ASP A 248 -3.57 9.79 24.83
C ASP A 248 -4.94 10.51 24.94
#